data_20201b56dfebd04d6e70169d30f383fc
#
_entry.id   20201b56dfebd04d6e70169d30f383fc
#
_cell.length_a   1.000
_cell.length_b   1.000
_cell.length_c   1.000
_cell.angle_alpha   90.00
_cell.angle_beta   90.00
_cell.angle_gamma   90.00
#
_symmetry.space_group_name_H-M   'P 1'
#
loop_
_entity.id
_entity.type
_entity.pdbx_description
1 polymer ?
#
loop_
_entity_poly.entity_id
_entity_poly.type
_entity_poly.pdbx_seq_one_letter_code
_entity_poly.pdbx_strand_id
1 'polypeptide(L)'
;KMGEKVLILDPDLDCPAGKIADKFVNADYLDSEALKTIIENCEICTTEFENIPYTTLEKLEEKINVYPNSKALKISQNRILEKSFLKKLKIPTTNYYEINSPENLKPLEEIKDWPYILKTNTFGYDGKGQAIINNFDELLKSYKILGSDNFVLEKKVNLKMEVSQVACCYKDDIVLLPISENTHINNILHKSKVPASITDDELKKIEDMTISIAKNLNYKGILCVEFF
;
A
#
# COMPACT_ATOMS: atom_id res chain seq x y z
N LYS A 1 18.39 4.27 -16.46
CA LYS A 1 17.59 4.51 -17.70
C LYS A 1 17.52 3.28 -18.63
N MET A 2 18.37 2.30 -18.52
CA MET A 2 18.41 1.07 -19.37
C MET A 2 18.29 1.36 -20.89
N GLY A 3 18.71 2.55 -21.33
CA GLY A 3 18.60 3.00 -22.72
C GLY A 3 17.28 3.72 -23.07
N GLU A 4 16.30 3.70 -22.20
CA GLU A 4 15.00 4.35 -22.40
C GLU A 4 15.07 5.87 -22.12
N LYS A 5 14.21 6.63 -22.79
CA LYS A 5 13.96 8.03 -22.45
C LYS A 5 12.94 8.10 -21.32
N VAL A 6 13.22 8.93 -20.32
CA VAL A 6 12.42 9.03 -19.10
C VAL A 6 11.88 10.44 -18.94
N LEU A 7 10.55 10.56 -18.84
CA LEU A 7 9.84 11.75 -18.40
C LEU A 7 9.41 11.53 -16.94
N ILE A 8 9.68 12.51 -16.08
CA ILE A 8 9.25 12.51 -14.67
C ILE A 8 8.23 13.62 -14.46
N LEU A 9 7.14 13.29 -13.77
CA LEU A 9 6.19 14.25 -13.18
C LEU A 9 6.34 14.19 -11.68
N ASP A 10 6.64 15.30 -11.03
CA ASP A 10 6.72 15.41 -9.59
C ASP A 10 6.45 16.85 -9.14
N PRO A 11 5.66 17.09 -8.07
CA PRO A 11 5.43 18.43 -7.52
C PRO A 11 6.66 19.02 -6.83
N ASP A 12 7.61 18.18 -6.37
CA ASP A 12 8.84 18.65 -5.76
C ASP A 12 9.87 19.02 -6.84
N LEU A 13 10.19 20.32 -6.90
CA LEU A 13 11.20 20.84 -7.83
C LEU A 13 12.59 20.23 -7.60
N ASP A 14 12.89 19.80 -6.38
CA ASP A 14 14.15 19.17 -6.00
C ASP A 14 14.13 17.63 -6.11
N CYS A 15 13.07 17.07 -6.67
CA CYS A 15 12.91 15.63 -6.91
C CYS A 15 14.19 15.00 -7.48
N PRO A 16 14.78 13.99 -6.82
CA PRO A 16 16.02 13.35 -7.28
C PRO A 16 15.90 12.74 -8.68
N ALA A 17 14.77 12.12 -9.01
CA ALA A 17 14.51 11.52 -10.32
C ALA A 17 14.41 12.58 -11.43
N GLY A 18 13.85 13.76 -11.13
CA GLY A 18 13.77 14.89 -12.05
C GLY A 18 15.15 15.37 -12.51
N LYS A 19 16.15 15.33 -11.62
CA LYS A 19 17.53 15.78 -11.92
C LYS A 19 18.27 14.90 -12.95
N ILE A 20 17.82 13.68 -13.16
CA ILE A 20 18.45 12.72 -14.10
C ILE A 20 17.52 12.30 -15.25
N ALA A 21 16.30 12.82 -15.27
CA ALA A 21 15.32 12.57 -16.33
C ALA A 21 15.74 13.21 -17.66
N ASP A 22 15.22 12.71 -18.78
CA ASP A 22 15.36 13.38 -20.09
C ASP A 22 14.41 14.58 -20.20
N LYS A 23 13.26 14.49 -19.50
CA LYS A 23 12.29 15.57 -19.36
C LYS A 23 11.71 15.57 -17.97
N PHE A 24 11.65 16.72 -17.32
CA PHE A 24 11.02 16.91 -16.02
C PHE A 24 9.82 17.86 -16.14
N VAL A 25 8.68 17.46 -15.61
CA VAL A 25 7.45 18.23 -15.51
C VAL A 25 7.21 18.47 -14.01
N ASN A 26 7.46 19.70 -13.56
CA ASN A 26 7.19 20.10 -12.19
C ASN A 26 5.74 20.61 -12.10
N ALA A 27 4.85 19.77 -11.64
CA ALA A 27 3.42 20.05 -11.46
C ALA A 27 2.78 19.07 -10.48
N ASP A 28 1.58 19.41 -10.00
CA ASP A 28 0.74 18.50 -9.21
C ASP A 28 0.37 17.24 -10.04
N TYR A 29 0.23 16.11 -9.37
CA TYR A 29 -0.14 14.84 -10.02
C TYR A 29 -1.52 14.86 -10.69
N LEU A 30 -2.40 15.81 -10.36
CA LEU A 30 -3.73 15.98 -10.94
C LEU A 30 -3.77 17.08 -12.00
N ASP A 31 -2.65 17.78 -12.25
CA ASP A 31 -2.58 18.85 -13.26
C ASP A 31 -2.87 18.32 -14.67
N SER A 32 -3.88 18.90 -15.32
CA SER A 32 -4.39 18.41 -16.60
C SER A 32 -3.39 18.58 -17.75
N GLU A 33 -2.60 19.65 -17.76
CA GLU A 33 -1.61 19.91 -18.81
C GLU A 33 -0.38 19.01 -18.62
N ALA A 34 0.00 18.73 -17.36
CA ALA A 34 1.05 17.76 -17.06
C ALA A 34 0.64 16.36 -17.52
N LEU A 35 -0.59 15.91 -17.20
CA LEU A 35 -1.10 14.61 -17.65
C LEU A 35 -1.20 14.51 -19.17
N LYS A 36 -1.64 15.57 -19.85
CA LYS A 36 -1.62 15.65 -21.31
C LYS A 36 -0.20 15.51 -21.86
N THR A 37 0.76 16.18 -21.22
CA THR A 37 2.19 16.06 -21.60
C THR A 37 2.69 14.62 -21.50
N ILE A 38 2.30 13.87 -20.44
CA ILE A 38 2.64 12.45 -20.30
C ILE A 38 2.00 11.64 -21.43
N ILE A 39 0.70 11.81 -21.67
CA ILE A 39 -0.04 11.07 -22.69
C ILE A 39 0.54 11.26 -24.09
N GLU A 40 0.98 12.48 -24.41
CA GLU A 40 1.53 12.82 -25.73
C GLU A 40 2.98 12.34 -25.93
N ASN A 41 3.74 12.10 -24.85
CA ASN A 41 5.18 11.82 -24.95
C ASN A 41 5.59 10.44 -24.43
N CYS A 42 4.68 9.68 -23.78
CA CYS A 42 5.00 8.40 -23.17
C CYS A 42 4.10 7.28 -23.69
N GLU A 43 4.65 6.11 -23.90
CA GLU A 43 3.92 4.88 -24.24
C GLU A 43 3.50 4.11 -22.98
N ILE A 44 4.31 4.24 -21.92
CA ILE A 44 4.15 3.54 -20.65
C ILE A 44 4.35 4.54 -19.51
N CYS A 45 3.51 4.44 -18.49
CA CYS A 45 3.69 5.13 -17.22
C CYS A 45 3.86 4.12 -16.10
N THR A 46 4.73 4.43 -15.16
CA THR A 46 4.90 3.67 -13.91
C THR A 46 5.01 4.62 -12.73
N THR A 47 4.71 4.14 -11.56
CA THR A 47 4.92 4.86 -10.30
C THR A 47 5.62 3.95 -9.30
N GLU A 48 6.53 4.54 -8.54
CA GLU A 48 7.16 3.90 -7.38
C GLU A 48 6.54 4.44 -6.08
N PHE A 49 6.21 5.74 -6.04
CA PHE A 49 5.62 6.38 -4.89
C PHE A 49 4.14 6.02 -4.74
N GLU A 50 3.77 5.44 -3.60
CA GLU A 50 2.43 4.89 -3.37
C GLU A 50 1.34 5.94 -3.09
N ASN A 51 1.71 7.17 -2.73
CA ASN A 51 0.75 8.23 -2.39
C ASN A 51 0.33 9.13 -3.57
N ILE A 52 0.64 8.72 -4.80
CA ILE A 52 0.08 9.37 -6.00
C ILE A 52 -1.43 9.10 -6.04
N PRO A 53 -2.29 10.10 -6.24
CA PRO A 53 -3.73 9.86 -6.33
C PRO A 53 -4.05 8.80 -7.39
N TYR A 54 -4.74 7.73 -7.03
CA TYR A 54 -5.09 6.67 -7.98
C TYR A 54 -5.91 7.20 -9.19
N THR A 55 -6.63 8.31 -9.01
CA THR A 55 -7.38 9.00 -10.07
C THR A 55 -6.49 9.57 -11.17
N THR A 56 -5.22 9.87 -10.86
CA THR A 56 -4.20 10.24 -11.84
C THR A 56 -3.95 9.06 -12.79
N LEU A 57 -3.75 7.86 -12.21
CA LEU A 57 -3.54 6.66 -13.02
C LEU A 57 -4.79 6.29 -13.83
N GLU A 58 -6.01 6.43 -13.26
CA GLU A 58 -7.26 6.21 -14.00
C GLU A 58 -7.33 7.05 -15.28
N LYS A 59 -6.97 8.35 -15.20
CA LYS A 59 -6.94 9.24 -16.38
C LYS A 59 -5.88 8.83 -17.41
N LEU A 60 -4.70 8.42 -16.96
CA LEU A 60 -3.62 7.99 -17.85
C LEU A 60 -3.94 6.65 -18.52
N GLU A 61 -4.57 5.70 -17.80
CA GLU A 61 -4.96 4.38 -18.33
C GLU A 61 -5.93 4.45 -19.51
N GLU A 62 -6.67 5.53 -19.63
CA GLU A 62 -7.56 5.75 -20.78
C GLU A 62 -6.80 5.89 -22.12
N LYS A 63 -5.52 6.23 -22.08
CA LYS A 63 -4.74 6.64 -23.25
C LYS A 63 -3.43 5.88 -23.43
N ILE A 64 -2.77 5.48 -22.34
CA ILE A 64 -1.47 4.82 -22.35
C ILE A 64 -1.45 3.62 -21.39
N ASN A 65 -0.43 2.78 -21.48
CA ASN A 65 -0.22 1.69 -20.55
C ASN A 65 0.30 2.22 -19.20
N VAL A 66 -0.35 1.85 -18.10
CA VAL A 66 0.04 2.26 -16.74
C VAL A 66 0.27 1.03 -15.86
N TYR A 67 1.41 0.99 -15.18
CA TYR A 67 1.81 -0.11 -14.32
C TYR A 67 2.45 0.40 -13.02
N PRO A 68 1.96 -0.01 -11.82
CA PRO A 68 0.76 -0.81 -11.59
C PRO A 68 -0.52 -0.09 -12.05
N ASN A 69 -1.61 -0.85 -12.23
CA ASN A 69 -2.89 -0.27 -12.64
C ASN A 69 -3.55 0.55 -11.50
N SER A 70 -4.43 1.46 -11.88
CA SER A 70 -5.14 2.35 -10.95
C SER A 70 -5.96 1.58 -9.89
N LYS A 71 -6.54 0.43 -10.26
CA LYS A 71 -7.29 -0.44 -9.34
C LYS A 71 -6.40 -0.97 -8.21
N ALA A 72 -5.17 -1.40 -8.52
CA ALA A 72 -4.23 -1.88 -7.52
C ALA A 72 -3.89 -0.75 -6.53
N LEU A 73 -3.55 0.43 -7.05
CA LEU A 73 -3.22 1.58 -6.22
C LEU A 73 -4.41 2.04 -5.36
N LYS A 74 -5.62 2.08 -5.93
CA LYS A 74 -6.85 2.41 -5.18
C LYS A 74 -7.10 1.48 -4.00
N ILE A 75 -6.83 0.18 -4.18
CA ILE A 75 -6.99 -0.82 -3.12
C ILE A 75 -5.91 -0.66 -2.07
N SER A 76 -4.63 -0.53 -2.45
CA SER A 76 -3.52 -0.41 -1.50
C SER A 76 -3.52 0.91 -0.71
N GLN A 77 -4.01 1.99 -1.31
CA GLN A 77 -4.12 3.29 -0.63
C GLN A 77 -5.23 3.37 0.42
N ASN A 78 -6.14 2.40 0.47
CA ASN A 78 -7.30 2.43 1.35
C ASN A 78 -7.41 1.13 2.15
N ARG A 79 -7.15 1.21 3.47
CA ARG A 79 -7.09 0.04 4.36
C ARG A 79 -8.40 -0.76 4.40
N ILE A 80 -9.55 -0.09 4.29
CA ILE A 80 -10.86 -0.77 4.27
C ILE A 80 -11.03 -1.53 2.95
N LEU A 81 -10.66 -0.92 1.82
CA LEU A 81 -10.72 -1.58 0.52
C LEU A 81 -9.75 -2.76 0.44
N GLU A 82 -8.53 -2.59 0.95
CA GLU A 82 -7.52 -3.66 1.03
C GLU A 82 -8.05 -4.85 1.85
N LYS A 83 -8.53 -4.61 3.07
CA LYS A 83 -9.09 -5.67 3.93
C LYS A 83 -10.32 -6.35 3.30
N SER A 84 -11.18 -5.57 2.67
CA SER A 84 -12.34 -6.09 1.95
C SER A 84 -11.93 -6.95 0.76
N PHE A 85 -10.88 -6.56 0.04
CA PHE A 85 -10.30 -7.31 -1.06
C PHE A 85 -9.69 -8.63 -0.56
N LEU A 86 -8.85 -8.59 0.48
CA LEU A 86 -8.26 -9.79 1.09
C LEU A 86 -9.33 -10.76 1.62
N LYS A 87 -10.38 -10.25 2.25
CA LYS A 87 -11.53 -11.04 2.72
C LYS A 87 -12.23 -11.77 1.58
N LYS A 88 -12.45 -11.12 0.43
CA LYS A 88 -13.04 -11.76 -0.76
C LYS A 88 -12.17 -12.90 -1.28
N LEU A 89 -10.86 -12.78 -1.17
CA LEU A 89 -9.90 -13.83 -1.55
C LEU A 89 -9.72 -14.90 -0.46
N LYS A 90 -10.39 -14.76 0.69
CA LYS A 90 -10.24 -15.62 1.87
C LYS A 90 -8.80 -15.62 2.42
N ILE A 91 -8.07 -14.55 2.21
CA ILE A 91 -6.74 -14.33 2.79
C ILE A 91 -6.93 -13.75 4.19
N PRO A 92 -6.32 -14.38 5.22
CA PRO A 92 -6.47 -13.93 6.60
C PRO A 92 -5.83 -12.55 6.80
N THR A 93 -6.47 -11.73 7.60
CA THR A 93 -5.95 -10.46 8.10
C THR A 93 -6.37 -10.28 9.55
N THR A 94 -5.84 -9.29 10.25
CA THR A 94 -6.25 -9.00 11.63
C THR A 94 -7.74 -8.65 11.71
N ASN A 95 -8.38 -8.97 12.84
CA ASN A 95 -9.72 -8.49 13.12
C ASN A 95 -9.72 -6.96 13.17
N TYR A 96 -10.74 -6.33 12.59
CA TYR A 96 -10.81 -4.89 12.53
C TYR A 96 -12.24 -4.38 12.59
N TYR A 97 -12.37 -3.11 12.98
CA TYR A 97 -13.60 -2.34 12.94
C TYR A 97 -13.42 -1.10 12.06
N GLU A 98 -14.42 -0.79 11.27
CA GLU A 98 -14.47 0.43 10.45
C GLU A 98 -15.12 1.56 11.26
N ILE A 99 -14.47 2.72 11.30
CA ILE A 99 -14.97 3.92 11.98
C ILE A 99 -15.08 5.02 10.94
N ASN A 100 -16.27 5.13 10.33
CA ASN A 100 -16.56 6.12 9.28
C ASN A 100 -17.40 7.29 9.81
N SER A 101 -17.83 7.20 11.06
CA SER A 101 -18.60 8.24 11.74
C SER A 101 -18.50 8.08 13.26
N PRO A 102 -18.81 9.12 14.06
CA PRO A 102 -18.83 9.03 15.52
C PRO A 102 -19.76 7.95 16.08
N GLU A 103 -20.85 7.63 15.36
CA GLU A 103 -21.82 6.59 15.75
C GLU A 103 -21.19 5.20 15.79
N ASN A 104 -20.15 4.96 14.96
CA ASN A 104 -19.43 3.69 14.95
C ASN A 104 -18.56 3.47 16.20
N LEU A 105 -18.31 4.51 17.00
CA LEU A 105 -17.53 4.38 18.23
C LEU A 105 -18.30 3.70 19.35
N LYS A 106 -19.61 3.96 19.48
CA LYS A 106 -20.42 3.47 20.61
C LYS A 106 -20.41 1.95 20.78
N PRO A 107 -20.53 1.12 19.74
CA PRO A 107 -20.43 -0.34 19.88
C PRO A 107 -19.08 -0.84 20.36
N LEU A 108 -18.01 -0.04 20.16
CA LEU A 108 -16.65 -0.40 20.50
C LEU A 108 -16.34 -0.27 22.00
N GLU A 109 -17.24 0.35 22.78
CA GLU A 109 -17.15 0.40 24.24
C GLU A 109 -17.20 -1.00 24.89
N GLU A 110 -17.85 -1.95 24.23
CA GLU A 110 -17.98 -3.31 24.69
C GLU A 110 -16.74 -4.19 24.48
N ILE A 111 -15.74 -3.70 23.73
CA ILE A 111 -14.48 -4.43 23.50
C ILE A 111 -13.75 -4.65 24.82
N LYS A 112 -13.37 -5.90 25.09
CA LYS A 112 -12.65 -6.31 26.31
C LYS A 112 -11.21 -6.77 26.05
N ASP A 113 -10.90 -7.13 24.82
CA ASP A 113 -9.64 -7.78 24.44
C ASP A 113 -8.60 -6.79 23.87
N TRP A 114 -8.48 -5.62 24.46
CA TRP A 114 -7.43 -4.65 24.11
C TRP A 114 -6.01 -5.29 24.19
N PRO A 115 -4.98 -4.77 23.52
CA PRO A 115 -4.92 -3.52 22.76
C PRO A 115 -5.30 -3.65 21.27
N TYR A 116 -5.62 -2.51 20.69
CA TYR A 116 -5.85 -2.31 19.25
C TYR A 116 -4.92 -1.22 18.71
N ILE A 117 -4.86 -1.07 17.38
CA ILE A 117 -4.18 0.03 16.70
C ILE A 117 -5.23 0.79 15.90
N LEU A 118 -5.41 2.07 16.22
CA LEU A 118 -6.22 2.99 15.42
C LEU A 118 -5.35 3.52 14.29
N LYS A 119 -5.82 3.41 13.05
CA LYS A 119 -5.10 3.88 11.85
C LYS A 119 -6.02 4.73 11.00
N THR A 120 -5.51 5.82 10.42
CA THR A 120 -6.22 6.52 9.35
C THR A 120 -6.44 5.58 8.19
N ASN A 121 -7.60 5.68 7.53
CA ASN A 121 -7.94 4.78 6.41
C ASN A 121 -7.02 4.97 5.19
N THR A 122 -6.53 6.21 4.97
CA THR A 122 -5.67 6.60 3.87
C THR A 122 -4.46 7.40 4.36
N PHE A 123 -3.43 7.54 3.53
CA PHE A 123 -2.25 8.40 3.76
C PHE A 123 -1.39 8.12 5.01
N GLY A 124 -1.51 6.93 5.62
CA GLY A 124 -0.63 6.52 6.71
C GLY A 124 0.64 5.85 6.18
N TYR A 125 1.82 6.37 6.55
CA TYR A 125 3.13 5.78 6.24
C TYR A 125 4.09 5.96 7.43
N ASP A 126 5.10 5.11 7.55
CA ASP A 126 6.15 5.19 8.59
C ASP A 126 5.63 5.39 10.02
N GLY A 127 4.49 4.75 10.34
CA GLY A 127 3.85 4.90 11.66
C GLY A 127 3.08 6.20 11.87
N LYS A 128 3.03 7.11 10.89
CA LYS A 128 2.19 8.31 10.94
C LYS A 128 0.71 7.96 10.74
N GLY A 129 -0.18 8.71 11.37
CA GLY A 129 -1.62 8.48 11.29
C GLY A 129 -2.08 7.22 12.03
N GLN A 130 -1.33 6.76 13.03
CA GLN A 130 -1.72 5.62 13.87
C GLN A 130 -1.44 5.84 15.36
N ALA A 131 -2.21 5.14 16.21
CA ALA A 131 -2.05 5.15 17.66
C ALA A 131 -2.36 3.78 18.25
N ILE A 132 -1.56 3.34 19.23
CA ILE A 132 -1.88 2.14 20.04
C ILE A 132 -2.93 2.53 21.06
N ILE A 133 -3.98 1.73 21.17
CA ILE A 133 -5.17 1.98 21.98
C ILE A 133 -5.33 0.82 22.97
N ASN A 134 -5.29 1.13 24.26
CA ASN A 134 -5.37 0.11 25.32
C ASN A 134 -6.75 0.04 25.99
N ASN A 135 -7.63 0.99 25.70
CA ASN A 135 -8.99 1.06 26.23
C ASN A 135 -9.85 2.04 25.42
N PHE A 136 -11.15 2.06 25.71
CA PHE A 136 -12.10 2.91 24.98
C PHE A 136 -11.85 4.42 25.18
N ASP A 137 -11.41 4.87 26.36
CA ASP A 137 -11.12 6.28 26.61
C ASP A 137 -9.94 6.79 25.76
N GLU A 138 -8.92 5.94 25.58
CA GLU A 138 -7.80 6.23 24.68
C GLU A 138 -8.26 6.28 23.22
N LEU A 139 -9.21 5.41 22.81
CA LEU A 139 -9.80 5.45 21.48
C LEU A 139 -10.47 6.81 21.22
N LEU A 140 -11.32 7.27 22.14
CA LEU A 140 -12.00 8.56 22.01
C LEU A 140 -11.04 9.74 21.91
N LYS A 141 -9.96 9.72 22.70
CA LYS A 141 -8.91 10.76 22.65
C LYS A 141 -8.17 10.75 21.31
N SER A 142 -7.71 9.58 20.88
CA SER A 142 -6.94 9.43 19.64
C SER A 142 -7.77 9.74 18.40
N TYR A 143 -9.04 9.35 18.39
CA TYR A 143 -9.99 9.68 17.31
C TYR A 143 -10.08 11.20 17.10
N LYS A 144 -10.16 11.97 18.19
CA LYS A 144 -10.20 13.45 18.13
C LYS A 144 -8.87 14.07 17.67
N ILE A 145 -7.74 13.51 18.13
CA ILE A 145 -6.40 14.06 17.86
C ILE A 145 -5.98 13.81 16.41
N LEU A 146 -6.25 12.63 15.88
CA LEU A 146 -5.84 12.25 14.52
C LEU A 146 -6.63 12.99 13.43
N GLY A 147 -7.81 13.56 13.75
CA GLY A 147 -8.51 14.52 12.90
C GLY A 147 -8.88 14.02 11.50
N SER A 148 -9.11 12.72 11.34
CA SER A 148 -9.59 12.12 10.08
C SER A 148 -11.08 11.79 10.20
N ASP A 149 -11.77 11.69 9.06
CA ASP A 149 -13.17 11.27 9.02
C ASP A 149 -13.34 9.75 8.97
N ASN A 150 -12.26 9.01 8.62
CA ASN A 150 -12.32 7.57 8.41
C ASN A 150 -11.10 6.88 9.04
N PHE A 151 -11.38 5.88 9.88
CA PHE A 151 -10.35 5.08 10.55
C PHE A 151 -10.63 3.59 10.42
N VAL A 152 -9.58 2.81 10.63
CA VAL A 152 -9.63 1.38 10.90
C VAL A 152 -9.04 1.13 12.29
N LEU A 153 -9.79 0.46 13.16
CA LEU A 153 -9.33 -0.03 14.46
C LEU A 153 -8.97 -1.50 14.32
N GLU A 154 -7.69 -1.82 14.28
CA GLU A 154 -7.18 -3.17 14.06
C GLU A 154 -6.73 -3.82 15.37
N LYS A 155 -7.07 -5.09 15.58
CA LYS A 155 -6.52 -5.85 16.70
C LYS A 155 -5.00 -5.86 16.63
N LYS A 156 -4.33 -5.38 17.69
CA LYS A 156 -2.88 -5.51 17.80
C LYS A 156 -2.51 -6.97 17.95
N VAL A 157 -1.67 -7.46 17.07
CA VAL A 157 -1.14 -8.84 17.10
C VAL A 157 0.28 -8.87 17.65
N ASN A 158 0.64 -10.00 18.28
CA ASN A 158 2.02 -10.24 18.66
C ASN A 158 2.75 -10.84 17.47
N LEU A 159 3.58 -10.03 16.84
CA LEU A 159 4.35 -10.45 15.68
C LEU A 159 5.38 -11.51 16.09
N LYS A 160 5.38 -12.64 15.38
CA LYS A 160 6.46 -13.63 15.44
C LYS A 160 7.62 -13.19 14.54
N MET A 161 7.26 -12.70 13.36
CA MET A 161 8.17 -12.36 12.27
C MET A 161 7.42 -11.49 11.26
N GLU A 162 8.14 -10.64 10.56
CA GLU A 162 7.64 -9.94 9.38
C GLU A 162 8.39 -10.45 8.15
N VAL A 163 7.66 -10.82 7.10
CA VAL A 163 8.25 -11.30 5.85
C VAL A 163 7.62 -10.61 4.65
N SER A 164 8.41 -10.46 3.58
CA SER A 164 7.92 -9.91 2.31
C SER A 164 8.12 -10.89 1.18
N GLN A 165 7.08 -11.07 0.37
CA GLN A 165 7.14 -11.78 -0.89
C GLN A 165 7.08 -10.79 -2.04
N VAL A 166 8.17 -10.68 -2.78
CA VAL A 166 8.22 -9.89 -4.02
C VAL A 166 7.84 -10.77 -5.19
N ALA A 167 6.91 -10.28 -6.02
CA ALA A 167 6.45 -10.90 -7.24
C ALA A 167 6.73 -9.99 -8.44
N CYS A 168 7.30 -10.54 -9.51
CA CYS A 168 7.39 -9.88 -10.81
C CYS A 168 6.27 -10.41 -11.71
N CYS A 169 5.34 -9.53 -12.07
CA CYS A 169 4.13 -9.87 -12.84
C CYS A 169 4.23 -9.30 -14.25
N TYR A 170 4.23 -10.18 -15.26
CA TYR A 170 4.27 -9.77 -16.65
C TYR A 170 3.34 -10.65 -17.48
N LYS A 171 2.36 -10.05 -18.15
CA LYS A 171 1.27 -10.77 -18.85
C LYS A 171 0.60 -11.75 -17.87
N ASP A 172 0.63 -13.04 -18.18
CA ASP A 172 0.05 -14.11 -17.37
C ASP A 172 1.07 -14.79 -16.45
N ASP A 173 2.35 -14.40 -16.56
CA ASP A 173 3.44 -14.95 -15.78
C ASP A 173 3.62 -14.20 -14.46
N ILE A 174 3.82 -14.96 -13.38
CA ILE A 174 4.16 -14.42 -12.05
C ILE A 174 5.40 -15.16 -11.58
N VAL A 175 6.51 -14.44 -11.47
CA VAL A 175 7.77 -14.94 -10.93
C VAL A 175 7.93 -14.44 -9.52
N LEU A 176 8.03 -15.35 -8.56
CA LEU A 176 8.24 -15.05 -7.15
C LEU A 176 9.74 -15.02 -6.86
N LEU A 177 10.21 -13.97 -6.19
CA LEU A 177 11.55 -13.92 -5.63
C LEU A 177 11.60 -14.67 -4.29
N PRO A 178 12.78 -15.07 -3.80
CA PRO A 178 12.89 -15.66 -2.48
C PRO A 178 12.35 -14.72 -1.39
N ILE A 179 11.59 -15.28 -0.42
CA ILE A 179 10.99 -14.49 0.66
C ILE A 179 12.08 -13.86 1.53
N SER A 180 11.90 -12.60 1.86
CA SER A 180 12.75 -11.87 2.81
C SER A 180 12.12 -11.82 4.20
N GLU A 181 12.96 -11.99 5.22
CA GLU A 181 12.64 -11.72 6.63
C GLU A 181 13.07 -10.30 6.97
N ASN A 182 12.14 -9.48 7.45
CA ASN A 182 12.32 -8.06 7.67
C ASN A 182 12.45 -7.74 9.16
N THR A 183 13.35 -6.83 9.46
CA THR A 183 13.51 -6.25 10.79
C THR A 183 13.27 -4.76 10.71
N HIS A 184 12.27 -4.26 11.45
CA HIS A 184 11.97 -2.83 11.56
C HIS A 184 12.49 -2.28 12.88
N ILE A 185 13.00 -1.05 12.84
CA ILE A 185 13.38 -0.25 14.01
C ILE A 185 12.64 1.08 13.93
N ASN A 186 11.85 1.39 14.94
CA ASN A 186 10.99 2.60 14.95
C ASN A 186 10.07 2.72 13.73
N ASN A 187 9.47 1.60 13.30
CA ASN A 187 8.61 1.47 12.11
C ASN A 187 9.31 1.73 10.77
N ILE A 188 10.63 1.76 10.74
CA ILE A 188 11.43 1.91 9.52
C ILE A 188 12.15 0.59 9.24
N LEU A 189 12.09 0.10 8.00
CA LEU A 189 12.81 -1.09 7.56
C LEU A 189 14.32 -0.87 7.75
N HIS A 190 14.92 -1.69 8.60
CA HIS A 190 16.35 -1.61 8.93
C HIS A 190 17.17 -2.70 8.22
N LYS A 191 16.61 -3.91 8.12
CA LYS A 191 17.32 -5.05 7.56
C LYS A 191 16.35 -6.03 6.91
N SER A 192 16.70 -6.52 5.73
CA SER A 192 16.08 -7.68 5.09
C SER A 192 17.09 -8.81 4.97
N LYS A 193 16.70 -10.01 5.37
CA LYS A 193 17.50 -11.23 5.28
C LYS A 193 16.84 -12.20 4.31
N VAL A 194 17.59 -12.69 3.32
CA VAL A 194 17.10 -13.64 2.31
C VAL A 194 17.99 -14.89 2.33
N PRO A 195 17.40 -16.09 2.34
CA PRO A 195 15.98 -16.39 2.49
C PRO A 195 15.50 -16.20 3.94
N ALA A 196 14.18 -16.02 4.11
CA ALA A 196 13.54 -15.99 5.43
C ALA A 196 13.64 -17.36 6.12
N SER A 197 13.65 -17.35 7.46
CA SER A 197 13.67 -18.57 8.27
C SER A 197 12.24 -19.08 8.55
N ILE A 198 11.57 -19.57 7.52
CA ILE A 198 10.19 -20.10 7.54
C ILE A 198 10.15 -21.58 7.13
N THR A 199 9.07 -22.26 7.47
CA THR A 199 8.82 -23.65 7.07
C THR A 199 8.32 -23.73 5.61
N ASP A 200 8.44 -24.92 4.99
CA ASP A 200 7.94 -25.15 3.63
C ASP A 200 6.41 -24.93 3.52
N ASP A 201 5.65 -25.23 4.58
CA ASP A 201 4.20 -24.99 4.62
C ASP A 201 3.88 -23.47 4.69
N GLU A 202 4.66 -22.69 5.45
CA GLU A 202 4.53 -21.22 5.50
C GLU A 202 4.90 -20.62 4.14
N LEU A 203 6.03 -21.07 3.56
CA LEU A 203 6.48 -20.66 2.23
C LEU A 203 5.35 -20.84 1.19
N LYS A 204 4.81 -22.06 1.08
CA LYS A 204 3.76 -22.34 0.11
C LYS A 204 2.52 -21.48 0.32
N LYS A 205 2.08 -21.28 1.56
CA LYS A 205 0.92 -20.40 1.87
C LYS A 205 1.14 -18.97 1.42
N ILE A 206 2.33 -18.40 1.68
CA ILE A 206 2.70 -17.04 1.31
C ILE A 206 2.70 -16.91 -0.22
N GLU A 207 3.32 -17.86 -0.93
CA GLU A 207 3.35 -17.89 -2.39
C GLU A 207 1.93 -17.97 -2.99
N ASP A 208 1.09 -18.88 -2.50
CA ASP A 208 -0.29 -19.04 -2.98
C ASP A 208 -1.12 -17.77 -2.76
N MET A 209 -0.99 -17.13 -1.59
CA MET A 209 -1.67 -15.85 -1.28
C MET A 209 -1.17 -14.74 -2.19
N THR A 210 0.14 -14.60 -2.39
CA THR A 210 0.73 -13.58 -3.26
C THR A 210 0.28 -13.73 -4.71
N ILE A 211 0.29 -14.94 -5.23
CA ILE A 211 -0.21 -15.27 -6.59
C ILE A 211 -1.70 -14.92 -6.71
N SER A 212 -2.51 -15.26 -5.68
CA SER A 212 -3.93 -14.93 -5.65
C SER A 212 -4.18 -13.44 -5.70
N ILE A 213 -3.44 -12.65 -4.89
CA ILE A 213 -3.51 -11.18 -4.88
C ILE A 213 -3.15 -10.62 -6.25
N ALA A 214 -1.99 -11.00 -6.80
CA ALA A 214 -1.51 -10.51 -8.09
C ALA A 214 -2.50 -10.76 -9.23
N LYS A 215 -3.03 -11.98 -9.32
CA LYS A 215 -4.04 -12.37 -10.34
C LYS A 215 -5.33 -11.57 -10.22
N ASN A 216 -5.87 -11.42 -9.02
CA ASN A 216 -7.15 -10.72 -8.80
C ASN A 216 -7.04 -9.18 -8.94
N LEU A 217 -5.84 -8.63 -8.77
CA LEU A 217 -5.53 -7.24 -9.12
C LEU A 217 -5.28 -7.05 -10.63
N ASN A 218 -5.09 -8.12 -11.40
CA ASN A 218 -4.53 -8.07 -12.76
C ASN A 218 -3.23 -7.25 -12.75
N TYR A 219 -2.38 -7.54 -11.76
CA TYR A 219 -1.19 -6.74 -11.48
C TYR A 219 -0.13 -6.94 -12.57
N LYS A 220 0.50 -5.85 -12.99
CA LYS A 220 1.68 -5.87 -13.86
C LYS A 220 2.75 -4.98 -13.27
N GLY A 221 3.99 -5.47 -13.27
CA GLY A 221 5.11 -4.81 -12.61
C GLY A 221 5.59 -5.58 -11.38
N ILE A 222 6.22 -4.88 -10.46
CA ILE A 222 6.76 -5.44 -9.22
C ILE A 222 5.74 -5.22 -8.11
N LEU A 223 5.28 -6.32 -7.50
CA LEU A 223 4.39 -6.34 -6.35
C LEU A 223 5.16 -6.86 -5.14
N CYS A 224 5.10 -6.15 -4.04
CA CYS A 224 5.56 -6.62 -2.74
C CYS A 224 4.33 -6.84 -1.83
N VAL A 225 4.25 -8.03 -1.22
CA VAL A 225 3.21 -8.34 -0.22
C VAL A 225 3.89 -8.67 1.08
N GLU A 226 3.50 -7.97 2.15
CA GLU A 226 4.02 -8.14 3.50
C GLU A 226 3.09 -9.02 4.34
N PHE A 227 3.70 -9.93 5.09
CA PHE A 227 3.01 -10.88 5.97
C PHE A 227 3.63 -10.85 7.37
N PHE A 228 2.82 -11.17 8.37
CA PHE A 228 3.23 -11.23 9.78
C PHE A 228 2.35 -12.21 10.59
#